data_f6db29541978e54a3482e5f46fab153e
#
_entry.id   f6db29541978e54a3482e5f46fab153e
#
_cell.length_a   1.000
_cell.length_b   1.000
_cell.length_c   1.000
_cell.angle_alpha   90.00
_cell.angle_beta   90.00
_cell.angle_gamma   90.00
#
_symmetry.space_group_name_H-M   'P 1'
#
loop_
_entity.id
_entity.type
_entity.pdbx_description
1 polymer ?
#
loop_
_entity_poly.entity_id
_entity_poly.type
_entity_poly.pdbx_seq_one_letter_code
_entity_poly.pdbx_strand_id
1 'polypeptide(L)'
;MTARSRGRAVPSYKASLVRDGLKGTRIGILRQAYERTPPANNPSAVTVDPDIVKVFATAIDDLKSAGAEIVDPARVELPPAAQGGGCRGFKYDINDYLKTRGARAPVHTLDEIIASGKFHESIRGRLESSNRGTPQGPDSDACKADAAYRTAFGAAVTKTMDDLKLDAFVYPTWSFPPQLVGQTAQGSAGDNSQVYSPRSGFPAINVPMGFTRGNTLPAGMTMLGRAWSEAALIKLAYAYEQATRHRRPAPIR
;
A
#
# COMPACT_ATOMS: atom_id res chain seq x y z
N MET A 1 8.50 -14.87 -11.58
CA MET A 1 9.66 -14.06 -11.18
C MET A 1 9.80 -12.89 -12.15
N THR A 2 9.97 -11.69 -11.66
CA THR A 2 10.16 -10.51 -12.51
C THR A 2 11.59 -10.51 -13.09
N ALA A 3 11.79 -9.87 -14.24
CA ALA A 3 13.12 -9.74 -14.84
C ALA A 3 14.14 -9.09 -13.88
N ARG A 4 13.67 -8.18 -13.01
CA ARG A 4 14.50 -7.48 -12.01
C ARG A 4 15.01 -8.36 -10.87
N SER A 5 14.39 -9.53 -10.62
CA SER A 5 14.84 -10.48 -9.59
C SER A 5 15.85 -11.50 -10.11
N ARG A 6 16.15 -11.47 -11.43
CA ARG A 6 17.10 -12.42 -12.04
C ARG A 6 18.49 -12.25 -11.42
N GLY A 7 19.08 -13.36 -10.95
CA GLY A 7 20.41 -13.35 -10.30
C GLY A 7 20.42 -12.91 -8.84
N ARG A 8 19.27 -12.57 -8.24
CA ARG A 8 19.19 -12.30 -6.80
C ARG A 8 18.92 -13.59 -6.04
N ALA A 9 19.75 -13.88 -5.03
CA ALA A 9 19.46 -14.94 -4.08
C ALA A 9 18.22 -14.58 -3.25
N VAL A 10 17.27 -15.49 -3.16
CA VAL A 10 16.12 -15.34 -2.26
C VAL A 10 16.54 -15.80 -0.87
N PRO A 11 16.53 -14.94 0.15
CA PRO A 11 16.90 -15.34 1.51
C PRO A 11 15.87 -16.31 2.08
N SER A 12 16.27 -17.10 3.08
CA SER A 12 15.31 -17.91 3.83
C SER A 12 14.42 -17.00 4.68
N TYR A 13 13.18 -16.81 4.28
CA TYR A 13 12.22 -16.02 5.07
C TYR A 13 11.93 -16.64 6.44
N LYS A 14 12.07 -17.97 6.58
CA LYS A 14 11.95 -18.65 7.87
C LYS A 14 13.07 -18.24 8.84
N ALA A 15 14.25 -17.94 8.35
CA ALA A 15 15.36 -17.45 9.18
C ALA A 15 15.13 -16.01 9.68
N SER A 16 14.21 -15.27 9.06
CA SER A 16 13.83 -13.92 9.48
C SER A 16 12.82 -13.90 10.63
N LEU A 17 12.30 -15.04 11.09
CA LEU A 17 11.34 -15.12 12.19
C LEU A 17 12.05 -14.97 13.54
N VAL A 18 12.49 -13.77 13.86
CA VAL A 18 13.25 -13.43 15.08
C VAL A 18 12.34 -12.66 16.05
N ARG A 19 12.11 -13.21 17.25
CA ARG A 19 11.22 -12.60 18.27
C ARG A 19 11.65 -11.20 18.68
N ASP A 20 12.94 -10.98 18.90
CA ASP A 20 13.51 -9.69 19.29
C ASP A 20 13.91 -8.83 18.09
N GLY A 21 13.29 -9.07 16.94
CA GLY A 21 13.66 -8.45 15.67
C GLY A 21 13.44 -6.93 15.60
N LEU A 22 12.70 -6.34 16.54
CA LEU A 22 12.52 -4.88 16.67
C LEU A 22 13.60 -4.20 17.51
N LYS A 23 14.36 -4.95 18.31
CA LYS A 23 15.39 -4.39 19.18
C LYS A 23 16.47 -3.65 18.40
N GLY A 24 16.67 -2.36 18.73
CA GLY A 24 17.68 -1.52 18.09
C GLY A 24 17.36 -1.11 16.66
N THR A 25 16.14 -1.35 16.17
CA THR A 25 15.71 -0.85 14.86
C THR A 25 15.18 0.57 14.95
N ARG A 26 15.30 1.33 13.83
CA ARG A 26 14.78 2.70 13.70
C ARG A 26 13.57 2.71 12.79
N ILE A 27 12.41 3.08 13.34
CA ILE A 27 11.13 3.06 12.64
C ILE A 27 10.61 4.48 12.45
N GLY A 28 10.39 4.87 11.20
CA GLY A 28 9.86 6.19 10.85
C GLY A 28 8.33 6.21 10.80
N ILE A 29 7.71 7.16 11.49
CA ILE A 29 6.26 7.37 11.43
C ILE A 29 5.94 8.26 10.24
N LEU A 30 5.36 7.67 9.19
CA LEU A 30 5.05 8.36 7.94
C LEU A 30 3.67 9.05 8.03
N ARG A 31 3.59 10.16 8.80
CA ARG A 31 2.32 10.86 9.06
C ARG A 31 1.65 11.34 7.77
N GLN A 32 2.41 11.82 6.80
CA GLN A 32 1.90 12.29 5.51
C GLN A 32 1.18 11.20 4.68
N ALA A 33 1.30 9.92 5.05
CA ALA A 33 0.56 8.85 4.39
C ALA A 33 -0.93 8.87 4.76
N TYR A 34 -1.29 9.36 5.93
CA TYR A 34 -2.65 9.31 6.46
C TYR A 34 -3.18 10.68 6.95
N GLU A 35 -2.33 11.58 7.44
CA GLU A 35 -2.70 12.94 7.83
C GLU A 35 -2.86 13.81 6.57
N ARG A 36 -4.07 13.80 6.00
CA ARG A 36 -4.38 14.54 4.77
C ARG A 36 -5.04 15.87 5.10
N THR A 37 -4.72 16.91 4.34
CA THR A 37 -5.48 18.15 4.39
C THR A 37 -6.90 17.90 3.86
N PRO A 38 -7.94 18.32 4.60
CA PRO A 38 -9.31 18.27 4.10
C PRO A 38 -9.44 19.04 2.77
N PRO A 39 -10.31 18.60 1.86
CA PRO A 39 -10.51 19.30 0.59
C PRO A 39 -11.11 20.69 0.84
N ALA A 40 -10.72 21.68 0.01
CA ALA A 40 -11.10 23.08 0.18
C ALA A 40 -12.64 23.30 0.19
N ASN A 41 -13.38 22.48 -0.55
CA ASN A 41 -14.86 22.52 -0.58
C ASN A 41 -15.51 21.86 0.65
N ASN A 42 -14.75 21.19 1.51
CA ASN A 42 -15.22 20.62 2.77
C ASN A 42 -14.08 20.61 3.82
N PRO A 43 -13.72 21.78 4.37
CA PRO A 43 -12.61 21.91 5.32
C PRO A 43 -12.84 21.17 6.65
N SER A 44 -14.09 20.81 6.95
CA SER A 44 -14.46 20.04 8.13
C SER A 44 -14.46 18.52 7.89
N ALA A 45 -14.09 18.06 6.69
CA ALA A 45 -14.08 16.63 6.38
C ALA A 45 -13.09 15.89 7.27
N VAL A 46 -13.55 14.83 7.90
CA VAL A 46 -12.68 13.91 8.65
C VAL A 46 -11.86 13.11 7.64
N THR A 47 -10.55 13.26 7.69
CA THR A 47 -9.62 12.60 6.77
C THR A 47 -9.02 11.32 7.34
N VAL A 48 -9.10 11.17 8.67
CA VAL A 48 -8.73 9.98 9.42
C VAL A 48 -9.65 9.82 10.62
N ASP A 49 -10.10 8.61 10.86
CA ASP A 49 -10.99 8.28 11.98
C ASP A 49 -10.25 8.41 13.33
N PRO A 50 -10.82 9.05 14.36
CA PRO A 50 -10.18 9.22 15.66
C PRO A 50 -9.81 7.89 16.33
N ASP A 51 -10.60 6.82 16.16
CA ASP A 51 -10.26 5.50 16.70
C ASP A 51 -9.01 4.93 16.03
N ILE A 52 -8.84 5.13 14.71
CA ILE A 52 -7.63 4.72 13.98
C ILE A 52 -6.41 5.47 14.55
N VAL A 53 -6.51 6.78 14.76
CA VAL A 53 -5.43 7.57 15.37
C VAL A 53 -5.05 7.02 16.74
N LYS A 54 -6.04 6.73 17.60
CA LYS A 54 -5.84 6.19 18.94
C LYS A 54 -5.17 4.82 18.90
N VAL A 55 -5.67 3.90 18.07
CA VAL A 55 -5.12 2.54 17.97
C VAL A 55 -3.69 2.59 17.39
N PHE A 56 -3.43 3.48 16.43
CA PHE A 56 -2.09 3.64 15.89
C PHE A 56 -1.10 4.26 16.88
N ALA A 57 -1.54 5.20 17.73
CA ALA A 57 -0.71 5.71 18.83
C ALA A 57 -0.30 4.58 19.79
N THR A 58 -1.23 3.69 20.15
CA THR A 58 -0.90 2.48 20.93
C THR A 58 0.10 1.59 20.19
N ALA A 59 -0.07 1.38 18.89
CA ALA A 59 0.86 0.57 18.11
C ALA A 59 2.29 1.17 18.05
N ILE A 60 2.41 2.50 18.07
CA ILE A 60 3.72 3.19 18.19
C ILE A 60 4.36 2.89 19.55
N ASP A 61 3.58 2.91 20.62
CA ASP A 61 4.09 2.60 21.97
C ASP A 61 4.45 1.11 22.11
N ASP A 62 3.72 0.21 21.44
CA ASP A 62 4.08 -1.21 21.33
C ASP A 62 5.43 -1.40 20.63
N LEU A 63 5.69 -0.68 19.53
CA LEU A 63 6.98 -0.71 18.83
C LEU A 63 8.13 -0.25 19.74
N LYS A 64 7.94 0.85 20.49
CA LYS A 64 8.92 1.33 21.46
C LYS A 64 9.18 0.29 22.55
N SER A 65 8.11 -0.29 23.11
CA SER A 65 8.19 -1.32 24.16
C SER A 65 8.89 -2.59 23.69
N ALA A 66 8.80 -2.90 22.37
CA ALA A 66 9.54 -3.99 21.74
C ALA A 66 11.00 -3.63 21.40
N GLY A 67 11.46 -2.43 21.74
CA GLY A 67 12.84 -1.98 21.62
C GLY A 67 13.19 -1.24 20.32
N ALA A 68 12.20 -0.78 19.57
CA ALA A 68 12.43 0.06 18.39
C ALA A 68 12.63 1.54 18.82
N GLU A 69 13.55 2.23 18.15
CA GLU A 69 13.68 3.68 18.19
C GLU A 69 12.68 4.30 17.20
N ILE A 70 11.88 5.26 17.65
CA ILE A 70 10.87 5.90 16.81
C ILE A 70 11.34 7.27 16.33
N VAL A 71 11.26 7.50 15.04
CA VAL A 71 11.47 8.80 14.39
C VAL A 71 10.12 9.34 13.94
N ASP A 72 9.64 10.41 14.62
CA ASP A 72 8.32 10.99 14.38
C ASP A 72 8.37 12.53 14.39
N PRO A 73 7.97 13.21 13.33
CA PRO A 73 7.59 12.65 12.03
C PRO A 73 8.80 12.24 11.17
N ALA A 74 8.61 11.20 10.37
CA ALA A 74 9.50 10.90 9.25
C ALA A 74 8.80 11.35 7.96
N ARG A 75 9.37 12.37 7.29
CA ARG A 75 8.76 13.03 6.13
C ARG A 75 9.56 12.75 4.86
N VAL A 76 8.89 12.28 3.81
CA VAL A 76 9.46 12.09 2.47
C VAL A 76 9.19 13.33 1.62
N GLU A 77 10.22 13.96 1.13
CA GLU A 77 10.11 15.06 0.15
C GLU A 77 9.83 14.45 -1.23
N LEU A 78 8.54 14.38 -1.56
CA LEU A 78 8.07 13.75 -2.80
C LEU A 78 8.36 14.64 -4.01
N PRO A 79 8.70 14.04 -5.17
CA PRO A 79 8.81 14.80 -6.41
C PRO A 79 7.45 15.41 -6.79
N PRO A 80 7.43 16.53 -7.52
CA PRO A 80 6.18 17.09 -8.03
C PRO A 80 5.44 16.06 -8.88
N ALA A 81 4.10 16.02 -8.74
CA ALA A 81 3.29 15.09 -9.51
C ALA A 81 3.51 15.27 -11.01
N ALA A 82 3.55 14.15 -11.76
CA ALA A 82 3.66 14.21 -13.21
C ALA A 82 2.48 15.01 -13.80
N GLN A 83 2.79 16.00 -14.61
CA GLN A 83 1.77 16.75 -15.32
C GLN A 83 1.14 15.88 -16.42
N GLY A 84 -0.17 15.99 -16.66
CA GLY A 84 -0.84 15.28 -17.76
C GLY A 84 -1.64 14.03 -17.38
N GLY A 85 -1.87 13.76 -16.08
CA GLY A 85 -2.86 12.76 -15.65
C GLY A 85 -2.38 11.31 -15.56
N GLY A 86 -1.08 11.05 -15.71
CA GLY A 86 -0.49 9.71 -15.57
C GLY A 86 -0.76 8.75 -16.74
N CYS A 87 -0.09 7.61 -16.71
CA CYS A 87 -0.27 6.53 -17.70
C CYS A 87 -1.62 5.83 -17.52
N ARG A 88 -2.42 5.77 -18.57
CA ARG A 88 -3.69 5.04 -18.64
C ARG A 88 -3.49 3.67 -19.28
N GLY A 89 -2.53 2.91 -18.79
CA GLY A 89 -2.06 1.66 -19.39
C GLY A 89 -3.02 0.47 -19.26
N PHE A 90 -4.05 0.50 -18.38
CA PHE A 90 -4.85 -0.69 -18.07
C PHE A 90 -5.44 -1.39 -19.30
N LYS A 91 -5.99 -0.64 -20.27
CA LYS A 91 -6.53 -1.22 -21.50
C LYS A 91 -5.44 -1.91 -22.33
N TYR A 92 -4.26 -1.30 -22.42
CA TYR A 92 -3.11 -1.89 -23.10
C TYR A 92 -2.66 -3.18 -22.39
N ASP A 93 -2.42 -3.10 -21.11
CA ASP A 93 -1.87 -4.21 -20.31
C ASP A 93 -2.79 -5.43 -20.28
N ILE A 94 -4.11 -5.23 -20.11
CA ILE A 94 -5.07 -6.33 -20.07
C ILE A 94 -5.19 -7.01 -21.46
N ASN A 95 -5.21 -6.23 -22.54
CA ASN A 95 -5.27 -6.78 -23.88
C ASN A 95 -3.98 -7.55 -24.21
N ASP A 96 -2.82 -7.02 -23.85
CA ASP A 96 -1.54 -7.71 -24.04
C ASP A 96 -1.46 -9.00 -23.23
N TYR A 97 -1.86 -8.97 -21.97
CA TYR A 97 -1.96 -10.17 -21.13
C TYR A 97 -2.86 -11.24 -21.76
N LEU A 98 -4.05 -10.87 -22.23
CA LEU A 98 -4.99 -11.80 -22.84
C LEU A 98 -4.42 -12.43 -24.12
N LYS A 99 -3.66 -11.68 -24.94
CA LYS A 99 -2.93 -12.22 -26.09
C LYS A 99 -1.98 -13.35 -25.69
N THR A 100 -1.27 -13.22 -24.56
CA THR A 100 -0.35 -14.26 -24.07
C THR A 100 -1.06 -15.56 -23.71
N ARG A 101 -2.38 -15.52 -23.46
CA ARG A 101 -3.20 -16.70 -23.16
C ARG A 101 -3.67 -17.43 -24.41
N GLY A 102 -3.70 -16.76 -25.58
CA GLY A 102 -4.12 -17.32 -26.85
C GLY A 102 -5.51 -17.96 -26.78
N ALA A 103 -5.71 -19.10 -27.44
CA ALA A 103 -6.99 -19.79 -27.48
C ALA A 103 -7.52 -20.27 -26.10
N ARG A 104 -6.72 -20.22 -25.04
CA ARG A 104 -7.15 -20.56 -23.67
C ARG A 104 -7.95 -19.46 -22.99
N ALA A 105 -7.93 -18.23 -23.52
CA ALA A 105 -8.74 -17.15 -22.98
C ALA A 105 -10.11 -17.14 -23.69
N PRO A 106 -11.23 -17.10 -22.94
CA PRO A 106 -12.57 -17.00 -23.53
C PRO A 106 -12.87 -15.61 -24.08
N VAL A 107 -12.05 -14.62 -23.77
CA VAL A 107 -12.09 -13.22 -24.23
C VAL A 107 -10.67 -12.73 -24.49
N HIS A 108 -10.48 -11.80 -25.42
CA HIS A 108 -9.16 -11.34 -25.85
C HIS A 108 -8.92 -9.85 -25.65
N THR A 109 -9.97 -9.10 -25.32
CA THR A 109 -9.89 -7.63 -25.14
C THR A 109 -10.72 -7.17 -23.96
N LEU A 110 -10.41 -5.94 -23.47
CA LEU A 110 -11.23 -5.28 -22.46
C LEU A 110 -12.65 -5.02 -22.95
N ASP A 111 -12.81 -4.72 -24.26
CA ASP A 111 -14.13 -4.55 -24.89
C ASP A 111 -14.96 -5.84 -24.77
N GLU A 112 -14.37 -6.99 -25.05
CA GLU A 112 -15.04 -8.29 -24.93
C GLU A 112 -15.37 -8.64 -23.45
N ILE A 113 -14.48 -8.29 -22.49
CA ILE A 113 -14.79 -8.42 -21.06
C ILE A 113 -16.04 -7.61 -20.70
N ILE A 114 -16.11 -6.35 -21.13
CA ILE A 114 -17.25 -5.46 -20.85
C ILE A 114 -18.51 -6.01 -21.54
N ALA A 115 -18.43 -6.41 -22.79
CA ALA A 115 -19.56 -6.97 -23.54
C ALA A 115 -20.08 -8.27 -22.93
N SER A 116 -19.23 -9.08 -22.31
CA SER A 116 -19.64 -10.34 -21.68
C SER A 116 -20.54 -10.15 -20.46
N GLY A 117 -20.50 -8.99 -19.80
CA GLY A 117 -21.21 -8.73 -18.54
C GLY A 117 -20.80 -9.62 -17.37
N LYS A 118 -19.81 -10.49 -17.52
CA LYS A 118 -19.37 -11.47 -16.50
C LYS A 118 -18.38 -10.86 -15.50
N PHE A 119 -18.78 -9.78 -14.86
CA PHE A 119 -18.03 -9.11 -13.79
C PHE A 119 -19.01 -8.51 -12.78
N HIS A 120 -18.52 -8.19 -11.58
CA HIS A 120 -19.37 -7.57 -10.57
C HIS A 120 -19.77 -6.15 -10.97
N GLU A 121 -21.05 -5.79 -10.83
CA GLU A 121 -21.61 -4.52 -11.30
C GLU A 121 -20.88 -3.28 -10.74
N SER A 122 -20.39 -3.36 -9.50
CA SER A 122 -19.66 -2.24 -8.86
C SER A 122 -18.39 -1.78 -9.60
N ILE A 123 -17.83 -2.60 -10.49
CA ILE A 123 -16.62 -2.23 -11.26
C ILE A 123 -16.93 -1.79 -12.69
N ARG A 124 -18.20 -1.85 -13.14
CA ARG A 124 -18.61 -1.48 -14.51
C ARG A 124 -18.08 -0.11 -14.91
N GLY A 125 -18.38 0.91 -14.12
CA GLY A 125 -17.96 2.27 -14.43
C GLY A 125 -16.44 2.44 -14.52
N ARG A 126 -15.69 1.68 -13.72
CA ARG A 126 -14.21 1.67 -13.78
C ARG A 126 -13.72 1.01 -15.07
N LEU A 127 -14.29 -0.14 -15.47
CA LEU A 127 -13.93 -0.83 -16.70
C LEU A 127 -14.23 0.04 -17.92
N GLU A 128 -15.43 0.60 -18.01
CA GLU A 128 -15.84 1.49 -19.09
C GLU A 128 -14.97 2.75 -19.16
N SER A 129 -14.66 3.36 -18.00
CA SER A 129 -13.74 4.50 -17.94
C SER A 129 -12.34 4.15 -18.42
N SER A 130 -11.82 2.97 -18.04
CA SER A 130 -10.51 2.50 -18.48
C SER A 130 -10.49 2.13 -19.95
N ASN A 131 -11.64 1.79 -20.53
CA ASN A 131 -11.79 1.43 -21.94
C ASN A 131 -11.83 2.64 -22.90
N ARG A 132 -12.09 3.85 -22.37
CA ARG A 132 -12.17 5.06 -23.19
C ARG A 132 -10.80 5.48 -23.73
N GLY A 133 -10.78 5.82 -25.00
CA GLY A 133 -9.60 6.34 -25.68
C GLY A 133 -8.64 5.27 -26.17
N THR A 134 -7.52 5.74 -26.72
CA THR A 134 -6.48 4.88 -27.29
C THR A 134 -5.71 4.18 -26.16
N PRO A 135 -5.40 2.87 -26.28
CA PRO A 135 -4.54 2.18 -25.35
C PRO A 135 -3.16 2.85 -25.25
N GLN A 136 -2.70 3.12 -24.04
CA GLN A 136 -1.38 3.70 -23.78
C GLN A 136 -0.40 2.60 -23.41
N GLY A 137 0.48 2.24 -24.32
CA GLY A 137 1.57 1.31 -24.06
C GLY A 137 2.75 2.00 -23.35
N PRO A 138 3.77 1.21 -22.94
CA PRO A 138 4.93 1.70 -22.19
C PRO A 138 5.73 2.78 -22.93
N ASP A 139 5.64 2.82 -24.26
CA ASP A 139 6.36 3.76 -25.12
C ASP A 139 5.67 5.12 -25.28
N SER A 140 4.41 5.26 -24.81
CA SER A 140 3.72 6.55 -24.84
C SER A 140 4.37 7.56 -23.90
N ASP A 141 4.33 8.85 -24.25
CA ASP A 141 4.95 9.90 -23.43
C ASP A 141 4.39 9.96 -22.01
N ALA A 142 3.06 9.75 -21.85
CA ALA A 142 2.42 9.69 -20.53
C ALA A 142 2.95 8.53 -19.68
N CYS A 143 3.18 7.35 -20.26
CA CYS A 143 3.69 6.19 -19.52
C CYS A 143 5.18 6.32 -19.24
N LYS A 144 5.97 6.93 -20.12
CA LYS A 144 7.37 7.29 -19.84
C LYS A 144 7.49 8.31 -18.71
N ALA A 145 6.64 9.33 -18.72
CA ALA A 145 6.60 10.33 -17.64
C ALA A 145 6.20 9.71 -16.29
N ASP A 146 5.19 8.80 -16.27
CA ASP A 146 4.81 8.06 -15.06
C ASP A 146 5.94 7.16 -14.55
N ALA A 147 6.65 6.48 -15.44
CA ALA A 147 7.81 5.65 -15.09
C ALA A 147 8.96 6.47 -14.48
N ALA A 148 9.25 7.66 -15.06
CA ALA A 148 10.24 8.59 -14.52
C ALA A 148 9.82 9.10 -13.13
N TYR A 149 8.55 9.47 -12.95
CA TYR A 149 8.01 9.89 -11.66
C TYR A 149 8.14 8.78 -10.61
N ARG A 150 7.79 7.53 -10.94
CA ARG A 150 7.93 6.38 -10.02
C ARG A 150 9.38 6.15 -9.61
N THR A 151 10.33 6.32 -10.55
CA THR A 151 11.76 6.22 -10.25
C THR A 151 12.19 7.31 -9.26
N ALA A 152 11.81 8.56 -9.50
CA ALA A 152 12.10 9.68 -8.62
C ALA A 152 11.42 9.51 -7.24
N PHE A 153 10.19 9.01 -7.21
CA PHE A 153 9.45 8.70 -5.98
C PHE A 153 10.18 7.65 -5.13
N GLY A 154 10.62 6.54 -5.73
CA GLY A 154 11.40 5.52 -5.03
C GLY A 154 12.73 6.06 -4.51
N ALA A 155 13.42 6.92 -5.29
CA ALA A 155 14.64 7.58 -4.86
C ALA A 155 14.41 8.50 -3.64
N ALA A 156 13.32 9.26 -3.61
CA ALA A 156 12.96 10.12 -2.48
C ALA A 156 12.68 9.31 -1.21
N VAL A 157 11.94 8.20 -1.33
CA VAL A 157 11.71 7.26 -0.20
C VAL A 157 13.03 6.71 0.32
N THR A 158 13.92 6.24 -0.57
CA THR A 158 15.23 5.70 -0.19
C THR A 158 16.09 6.76 0.49
N LYS A 159 16.16 7.97 -0.09
CA LYS A 159 16.91 9.09 0.49
C LYS A 159 16.47 9.40 1.92
N THR A 160 15.17 9.48 2.17
CA THR A 160 14.66 9.74 3.52
C THR A 160 15.03 8.62 4.49
N MET A 161 14.94 7.36 4.04
CA MET A 161 15.37 6.23 4.87
C MET A 161 16.87 6.27 5.18
N ASP A 162 17.70 6.74 4.25
CA ASP A 162 19.15 6.87 4.45
C ASP A 162 19.49 8.01 5.39
N ASP A 163 18.92 9.20 5.15
CA ASP A 163 19.17 10.41 5.95
C ASP A 163 18.78 10.20 7.42
N LEU A 164 17.65 9.54 7.67
CA LEU A 164 17.13 9.25 9.00
C LEU A 164 17.57 7.88 9.56
N LYS A 165 18.34 7.11 8.79
CA LYS A 165 18.83 5.76 9.13
C LYS A 165 17.68 4.79 9.51
N LEU A 166 16.60 4.79 8.72
CA LEU A 166 15.41 3.98 9.00
C LEU A 166 15.53 2.56 8.45
N ASP A 167 15.06 1.60 9.24
CA ASP A 167 14.83 0.22 8.81
C ASP A 167 13.49 0.06 8.08
N ALA A 168 12.45 0.79 8.50
CA ALA A 168 11.14 0.82 7.86
C ALA A 168 10.39 2.13 8.17
N PHE A 169 9.40 2.45 7.32
CA PHE A 169 8.32 3.36 7.69
C PHE A 169 7.12 2.58 8.17
N VAL A 170 6.31 3.18 9.06
CA VAL A 170 5.01 2.66 9.46
C VAL A 170 3.92 3.72 9.37
N TYR A 171 2.71 3.26 9.04
CA TYR A 171 1.50 4.09 8.97
C TYR A 171 0.25 3.20 9.03
N PRO A 172 -0.94 3.73 9.42
CA PRO A 172 -2.19 2.97 9.37
C PRO A 172 -2.47 2.50 7.93
N THR A 173 -2.80 1.23 7.74
CA THR A 173 -3.13 0.68 6.42
C THR A 173 -4.35 1.38 5.82
N TRP A 174 -5.35 1.68 6.67
CA TRP A 174 -6.55 2.45 6.32
C TRP A 174 -6.77 3.58 7.32
N SER A 175 -7.25 4.72 6.82
CA SER A 175 -7.62 5.87 7.65
C SER A 175 -8.97 5.69 8.35
N PHE A 176 -9.77 4.70 7.96
CA PHE A 176 -11.10 4.42 8.49
C PHE A 176 -11.26 2.94 8.83
N PRO A 177 -12.08 2.59 9.83
CA PRO A 177 -12.47 1.21 10.09
C PRO A 177 -13.24 0.59 8.93
N PRO A 178 -13.34 -0.75 8.84
CA PRO A 178 -14.19 -1.43 7.87
C PRO A 178 -15.63 -0.92 7.93
N GLN A 179 -16.23 -0.72 6.75
CA GLN A 179 -17.61 -0.28 6.61
C GLN A 179 -18.56 -1.46 6.44
N LEU A 180 -19.84 -1.22 6.65
CA LEU A 180 -20.88 -2.21 6.35
C LEU A 180 -20.92 -2.50 4.85
N VAL A 181 -21.17 -3.74 4.49
CA VAL A 181 -21.34 -4.15 3.09
C VAL A 181 -22.49 -3.34 2.46
N GLY A 182 -22.23 -2.78 1.28
CA GLY A 182 -23.19 -1.92 0.57
C GLY A 182 -23.13 -0.44 0.95
N GLN A 183 -22.42 -0.05 2.00
CA GLN A 183 -22.15 1.35 2.31
C GLN A 183 -20.89 1.82 1.58
N THR A 184 -21.05 2.71 0.62
CA THR A 184 -19.93 3.22 -0.21
C THR A 184 -19.56 4.67 0.11
N ALA A 185 -20.14 5.27 1.15
CA ALA A 185 -20.06 6.70 1.43
C ALA A 185 -18.61 7.22 1.58
N GLN A 186 -17.67 6.37 2.00
CA GLN A 186 -16.26 6.74 2.11
C GLN A 186 -15.38 6.06 1.06
N GLY A 187 -15.91 5.14 0.27
CA GLY A 187 -15.24 4.47 -0.84
C GLY A 187 -13.86 3.94 -0.49
N SER A 188 -12.93 4.02 -1.44
CA SER A 188 -11.50 3.76 -1.23
C SER A 188 -10.73 4.94 -0.60
N ALA A 189 -11.43 6.02 -0.24
CA ALA A 189 -10.84 7.15 0.44
C ALA A 189 -10.32 6.70 1.81
N GLY A 190 -9.01 6.76 2.00
CA GLY A 190 -8.41 6.29 3.25
C GLY A 190 -7.60 4.99 3.13
N ASP A 191 -7.54 4.36 1.95
CA ASP A 191 -6.60 3.29 1.66
C ASP A 191 -5.19 3.87 1.50
N ASN A 192 -4.40 3.80 2.57
CA ASN A 192 -3.04 4.32 2.59
C ASN A 192 -2.04 3.30 1.99
N SER A 193 -2.44 2.02 1.88
CA SER A 193 -1.60 0.96 1.31
C SER A 193 -1.25 1.22 -0.17
N GLN A 194 -2.10 1.96 -0.89
CA GLN A 194 -1.94 2.27 -2.32
C GLN A 194 -1.01 3.47 -2.60
N VAL A 195 -0.55 4.17 -1.57
CA VAL A 195 0.16 5.45 -1.78
C VAL A 195 1.65 5.23 -2.02
N TYR A 196 2.36 4.53 -1.12
CA TYR A 196 3.83 4.46 -1.15
C TYR A 196 4.37 3.20 -1.82
N SER A 197 3.93 2.01 -1.38
CA SER A 197 4.45 0.73 -1.87
C SER A 197 4.25 0.52 -3.37
N PRO A 198 3.03 0.67 -3.93
CA PRO A 198 2.84 0.46 -5.37
C PRO A 198 3.56 1.50 -6.24
N ARG A 199 3.72 2.74 -5.76
CA ARG A 199 4.40 3.80 -6.53
C ARG A 199 5.91 3.66 -6.55
N SER A 200 6.51 3.33 -5.40
CA SER A 200 7.96 3.08 -5.32
C SER A 200 8.34 1.71 -5.89
N GLY A 201 7.40 0.75 -5.90
CA GLY A 201 7.69 -0.66 -6.18
C GLY A 201 8.43 -1.35 -5.02
N PHE A 202 8.43 -0.75 -3.83
CA PHE A 202 9.08 -1.29 -2.65
C PHE A 202 8.14 -2.23 -1.89
N PRO A 203 8.68 -3.26 -1.20
CA PRO A 203 7.87 -4.18 -0.43
C PRO A 203 7.22 -3.50 0.77
N ALA A 204 6.00 -3.94 1.07
CA ALA A 204 5.32 -3.60 2.30
C ALA A 204 4.62 -4.82 2.88
N ILE A 205 4.45 -4.85 4.19
CA ILE A 205 3.72 -5.89 4.91
C ILE A 205 2.72 -5.24 5.87
N ASN A 206 1.53 -5.83 5.98
CA ASN A 206 0.51 -5.37 6.92
C ASN A 206 0.45 -6.30 8.12
N VAL A 207 0.36 -5.70 9.31
CA VAL A 207 0.20 -6.42 10.57
C VAL A 207 -1.02 -5.89 11.32
N PRO A 208 -1.73 -6.73 12.10
CA PRO A 208 -2.78 -6.25 12.99
C PRO A 208 -2.20 -5.30 14.05
N MET A 209 -2.78 -4.11 14.19
CA MET A 209 -2.34 -3.13 15.18
C MET A 209 -3.34 -2.94 16.34
N GLY A 210 -4.47 -3.64 16.29
CA GLY A 210 -5.52 -3.56 17.31
C GLY A 210 -6.90 -3.51 16.70
N PHE A 211 -7.86 -2.98 17.47
CA PHE A 211 -9.27 -2.93 17.10
C PHE A 211 -9.87 -1.57 17.43
N THR A 212 -10.79 -1.11 16.59
CA THR A 212 -11.61 0.11 16.75
C THR A 212 -13.02 -0.24 17.23
N ARG A 213 -13.88 0.76 17.41
CA ARG A 213 -15.31 0.61 17.74
C ARG A 213 -15.54 -0.32 18.94
N GLY A 214 -14.97 0.06 20.08
CA GLY A 214 -15.13 -0.76 21.29
C GLY A 214 -14.50 -2.16 21.17
N ASN A 215 -13.36 -2.23 20.46
CA ASN A 215 -12.61 -3.47 20.31
C ASN A 215 -13.27 -4.53 19.40
N THR A 216 -14.06 -4.12 18.40
CA THR A 216 -14.82 -5.01 17.51
C THR A 216 -14.30 -5.06 16.08
N LEU A 217 -13.86 -3.92 15.50
CA LEU A 217 -13.41 -3.86 14.12
C LEU A 217 -11.88 -3.83 14.03
N PRO A 218 -11.25 -4.73 13.25
CA PRO A 218 -9.79 -4.80 13.17
C PRO A 218 -9.20 -3.58 12.46
N ALA A 219 -8.00 -3.21 12.87
CA ALA A 219 -7.18 -2.19 12.23
C ALA A 219 -5.78 -2.73 11.94
N GLY A 220 -5.20 -2.32 10.82
CA GLY A 220 -3.89 -2.76 10.34
C GLY A 220 -2.90 -1.62 10.23
N MET A 221 -1.64 -1.95 10.50
CA MET A 221 -0.47 -1.10 10.28
C MET A 221 0.33 -1.63 9.10
N THR A 222 0.69 -0.76 8.16
CA THR A 222 1.60 -1.06 7.06
C THR A 222 3.03 -0.75 7.49
N MET A 223 3.94 -1.69 7.29
CA MET A 223 5.38 -1.50 7.36
C MET A 223 5.93 -1.48 5.94
N LEU A 224 6.55 -0.38 5.53
CA LEU A 224 7.14 -0.17 4.20
C LEU A 224 8.67 -0.22 4.33
N GLY A 225 9.31 -1.05 3.53
CA GLY A 225 10.75 -1.20 3.51
C GLY A 225 11.41 -0.65 2.25
N ARG A 226 12.71 -0.92 2.11
CA ARG A 226 13.51 -0.62 0.91
C ARG A 226 13.24 -1.65 -0.19
N ALA A 227 13.65 -1.36 -1.40
CA ALA A 227 13.66 -2.37 -2.47
C ALA A 227 14.38 -3.65 -2.00
N TRP A 228 13.73 -4.81 -2.17
CA TRP A 228 14.28 -6.14 -1.83
C TRP A 228 14.50 -6.39 -0.32
N SER A 229 13.81 -5.68 0.56
CA SER A 229 13.93 -5.84 2.01
C SER A 229 12.83 -6.74 2.62
N GLU A 230 12.25 -7.65 1.85
CA GLU A 230 11.16 -8.52 2.31
C GLU A 230 11.53 -9.30 3.58
N ALA A 231 12.76 -9.82 3.64
CA ALA A 231 13.27 -10.55 4.81
C ALA A 231 13.35 -9.66 6.07
N ALA A 232 13.76 -8.40 5.90
CA ALA A 232 13.79 -7.43 7.00
C ALA A 232 12.38 -7.08 7.46
N LEU A 233 11.44 -6.84 6.54
CA LEU A 233 10.04 -6.57 6.87
C LEU A 233 9.38 -7.75 7.59
N ILE A 234 9.64 -8.98 7.14
CA ILE A 234 9.15 -10.20 7.83
C ILE A 234 9.69 -10.26 9.26
N LYS A 235 10.97 -9.94 9.47
CA LYS A 235 11.59 -9.88 10.80
C LYS A 235 10.86 -8.89 11.71
N LEU A 236 10.64 -7.66 11.24
CA LEU A 236 9.94 -6.60 12.00
C LEU A 236 8.49 -6.98 12.30
N ALA A 237 7.76 -7.44 11.28
CA ALA A 237 6.37 -7.84 11.39
C ALA A 237 6.19 -9.01 12.36
N TYR A 238 7.03 -10.03 12.26
CA TYR A 238 7.01 -11.17 13.17
C TYR A 238 7.30 -10.75 14.61
N ALA A 239 8.32 -9.92 14.83
CA ALA A 239 8.65 -9.44 16.17
C ALA A 239 7.50 -8.64 16.80
N TYR A 240 6.87 -7.75 16.01
CA TYR A 240 5.70 -6.99 16.42
C TYR A 240 4.52 -7.90 16.79
N GLU A 241 4.19 -8.85 15.91
CA GLU A 241 3.08 -9.80 16.15
C GLU A 241 3.33 -10.65 17.40
N GLN A 242 4.57 -11.11 17.64
CA GLN A 242 4.91 -11.89 18.83
C GLN A 242 4.84 -11.07 20.12
N ALA A 243 5.20 -9.78 20.07
CA ALA A 243 5.16 -8.88 21.22
C ALA A 243 3.73 -8.50 21.59
N THR A 244 2.86 -8.27 20.61
CA THR A 244 1.53 -7.66 20.84
C THR A 244 0.38 -8.67 20.82
N ARG A 245 0.46 -9.68 19.97
CA ARG A 245 -0.60 -10.69 19.75
C ARG A 245 -1.98 -10.09 19.47
N HIS A 246 -2.04 -8.96 18.79
CA HIS A 246 -3.30 -8.28 18.46
C HIS A 246 -4.23 -9.11 17.58
N ARG A 247 -3.68 -10.06 16.79
CA ARG A 247 -4.51 -10.93 15.96
C ARG A 247 -5.37 -11.86 16.80
N ARG A 248 -6.66 -11.87 16.52
CA ARG A 248 -7.62 -12.82 17.08
C ARG A 248 -8.59 -13.29 15.99
N PRO A 249 -9.15 -14.51 16.10
CA PRO A 249 -10.17 -14.99 15.16
C PRO A 249 -11.40 -14.07 15.16
N ALA A 250 -12.08 -13.99 14.01
CA ALA A 250 -13.40 -13.36 13.97
C ALA A 250 -14.39 -14.20 14.80
N PRO A 251 -15.29 -13.56 15.57
CA PRO A 251 -16.38 -14.28 16.23
C PRO A 251 -17.32 -14.80 15.13
N ILE A 252 -17.18 -16.07 14.80
CA ILE A 252 -18.12 -16.76 13.90
C ILE A 252 -19.32 -17.13 14.76
N ARG A 253 -20.48 -16.58 14.43
CA ARG A 253 -21.77 -16.95 15.01
C ARG A 253 -22.48 -17.92 14.10
#